data_0c259ea47608ccb2574de9e8c517c4fa
#
_entry.id   0c259ea47608ccb2574de9e8c517c4fa
#
_cell.length_a   1.000
_cell.length_b   1.000
_cell.length_c   1.000
_cell.angle_alpha   90.00
_cell.angle_beta   90.00
_cell.angle_gamma   90.00
#
_symmetry.space_group_name_H-M   'P 1'
#
loop_
_entity.id
_entity.type
_entity.pdbx_description
1 polymer ?
#
loop_
_entity_poly.entity_id
_entity_poly.type
_entity_poly.pdbx_seq_one_letter_code
_entity_poly.pdbx_strand_id
1 'polypeptide(L)'
;PETYAFLQELRRRVDEKFPGRVLLAEANQWPEDAARYFGDGAGCQVVYHFPLMPRMFMALEMEDRYPVAEILEQTPEAPEGCRWALFLRNHDELTLEMVTDEERDYMHRTFLTDPRARLNLGIRRRLAPLLGNERAKVELLNVLLMSLPGVPVIYYGDEIGMGDNHYL
;
A
#
# COMPACT_ATOMS: atom_id res chain seq x y z
N PRO A 1 5.97 -2.26 22.64
CA PRO A 1 5.21 -3.20 23.46
C PRO A 1 3.85 -2.61 23.89
N GLU A 2 3.81 -1.39 24.44
CA GLU A 2 2.56 -0.79 24.94
C GLU A 2 1.53 -0.50 23.85
N THR A 3 1.97 -0.05 22.67
CA THR A 3 1.09 0.21 21.52
C THR A 3 0.29 -1.03 21.13
N TYR A 4 0.96 -2.17 21.02
CA TYR A 4 0.28 -3.43 20.62
C TYR A 4 -0.67 -3.93 21.71
N ALA A 5 -0.29 -3.82 22.98
CA ALA A 5 -1.19 -4.14 24.09
C ALA A 5 -2.44 -3.26 24.10
N PHE A 6 -2.28 -1.96 23.81
CA PHE A 6 -3.42 -1.05 23.67
C PHE A 6 -4.33 -1.45 22.50
N LEU A 7 -3.77 -1.81 21.34
CA LEU A 7 -4.54 -2.22 20.17
C LEU A 7 -5.31 -3.53 20.44
N GLN A 8 -4.72 -4.48 21.15
CA GLN A 8 -5.40 -5.72 21.55
C GLN A 8 -6.57 -5.42 22.50
N GLU A 9 -6.38 -4.55 23.48
CA GLU A 9 -7.46 -4.13 24.37
C GLU A 9 -8.57 -3.36 23.63
N LEU A 10 -8.18 -2.47 22.68
CA LEU A 10 -9.13 -1.77 21.81
C LEU A 10 -9.95 -2.78 21.00
N ARG A 11 -9.25 -3.76 20.37
CA ARG A 11 -9.91 -4.81 19.60
C ARG A 11 -10.92 -5.59 20.44
N ARG A 12 -10.53 -6.03 21.62
CA ARG A 12 -11.42 -6.75 22.55
C ARG A 12 -12.69 -5.94 22.85
N ARG A 13 -12.54 -4.64 23.17
CA ARG A 13 -13.69 -3.76 23.46
C ARG A 13 -14.59 -3.53 22.25
N VAL A 14 -14.00 -3.43 21.06
CA VAL A 14 -14.77 -3.28 19.81
C VAL A 14 -15.57 -4.56 19.54
N ASP A 15 -14.96 -5.72 19.67
CA ASP A 15 -15.62 -7.01 19.43
C ASP A 15 -16.79 -7.24 20.41
N GLU A 16 -16.62 -6.85 21.70
CA GLU A 16 -17.67 -6.97 22.72
C GLU A 16 -18.87 -6.05 22.47
N LYS A 17 -18.61 -4.80 22.04
CA LYS A 17 -19.66 -3.78 21.92
C LYS A 17 -20.23 -3.66 20.51
N PHE A 18 -19.44 -3.97 19.51
CA PHE A 18 -19.74 -3.74 18.11
C PHE A 18 -19.30 -4.95 17.24
N PRO A 19 -19.91 -6.10 17.42
CA PRO A 19 -19.51 -7.32 16.72
C PRO A 19 -19.51 -7.12 15.20
N GLY A 20 -18.52 -7.71 14.53
CA GLY A 20 -18.37 -7.62 13.08
C GLY A 20 -17.73 -6.31 12.58
N ARG A 21 -17.16 -5.48 13.46
CA ARG A 21 -16.35 -4.33 13.05
C ARG A 21 -14.89 -4.75 12.89
N VAL A 22 -14.21 -4.07 11.98
CA VAL A 22 -12.81 -4.36 11.61
C VAL A 22 -11.93 -3.19 12.04
N LEU A 23 -10.80 -3.50 12.66
CA LEU A 23 -9.71 -2.54 12.88
C LEU A 23 -8.73 -2.66 11.73
N LEU A 24 -8.47 -1.54 11.05
CA LEU A 24 -7.49 -1.40 9.99
C LEU A 24 -6.29 -0.60 10.52
N ALA A 25 -5.10 -1.17 10.43
CA ALA A 25 -3.86 -0.46 10.73
C ALA A 25 -3.28 0.19 9.47
N GLU A 26 -3.06 1.50 9.53
CA GLU A 26 -2.33 2.27 8.52
C GLU A 26 -0.93 2.60 9.07
N ALA A 27 -0.03 1.62 8.95
CA ALA A 27 1.33 1.68 9.46
C ALA A 27 2.33 1.49 8.30
N ASN A 28 3.02 2.58 7.96
CA ASN A 28 4.06 2.56 6.92
C ASN A 28 5.36 2.00 7.49
N GLN A 29 5.49 0.68 7.49
CA GLN A 29 6.62 -0.07 8.03
C GLN A 29 6.98 -1.24 7.12
N TRP A 30 8.17 -1.82 7.31
CA TRP A 30 8.55 -3.07 6.67
C TRP A 30 7.58 -4.20 7.06
N PRO A 31 7.39 -5.22 6.19
CA PRO A 31 6.36 -6.23 6.40
C PRO A 31 6.45 -6.94 7.75
N GLU A 32 7.66 -7.24 8.23
CA GLU A 32 7.89 -7.89 9.51
C GLU A 32 7.42 -7.03 10.70
N ASP A 33 7.68 -5.72 10.66
CA ASP A 33 7.23 -4.81 11.72
C ASP A 33 5.74 -4.51 11.62
N ALA A 34 5.22 -4.34 10.41
CA ALA A 34 3.79 -4.13 10.17
C ALA A 34 2.95 -5.34 10.60
N ALA A 35 3.46 -6.57 10.43
CA ALA A 35 2.78 -7.79 10.87
C ALA A 35 2.48 -7.82 12.38
N ARG A 36 3.25 -7.10 13.20
CA ARG A 36 3.00 -7.01 14.64
C ARG A 36 1.65 -6.37 14.99
N TYR A 37 1.08 -5.56 14.09
CA TYR A 37 -0.25 -4.97 14.29
C TYR A 37 -1.37 -6.01 14.26
N PHE A 38 -1.14 -7.18 13.67
CA PHE A 38 -2.08 -8.30 13.76
C PHE A 38 -2.17 -8.87 15.18
N GLY A 39 -1.09 -8.75 15.99
CA GLY A 39 -1.08 -9.22 17.38
C GLY A 39 -1.45 -10.69 17.51
N ASP A 40 -0.92 -11.55 16.64
CA ASP A 40 -1.26 -12.97 16.54
C ASP A 40 -2.78 -13.24 16.37
N GLY A 41 -3.48 -12.32 15.69
CA GLY A 41 -4.92 -12.36 15.47
C GLY A 41 -5.77 -11.63 16.51
N ALA A 42 -5.15 -11.16 17.60
CA ALA A 42 -5.85 -10.40 18.66
C ALA A 42 -5.75 -8.87 18.48
N GLY A 43 -5.02 -8.39 17.47
CA GLY A 43 -4.87 -6.97 17.15
C GLY A 43 -5.77 -6.52 16.00
N CYS A 44 -5.23 -5.76 15.05
CA CYS A 44 -5.95 -5.33 13.85
C CYS A 44 -6.22 -6.52 12.92
N GLN A 45 -7.41 -6.59 12.35
CA GLN A 45 -7.74 -7.64 11.37
C GLN A 45 -7.16 -7.37 10.00
N VAL A 46 -6.93 -6.10 9.68
CA VAL A 46 -6.41 -5.66 8.39
C VAL A 46 -5.22 -4.72 8.62
N VAL A 47 -4.15 -4.92 7.86
CA VAL A 47 -2.95 -4.08 7.92
C VAL A 47 -2.55 -3.71 6.49
N TYR A 48 -2.29 -2.43 6.23
CA TYR A 48 -1.82 -1.98 4.93
C TYR A 48 -0.40 -2.46 4.63
N HIS A 49 -0.21 -2.96 3.42
CA HIS A 49 1.09 -3.39 2.90
C HIS A 49 1.76 -2.28 2.10
N PHE A 50 2.35 -1.31 2.78
CA PHE A 50 3.00 -0.16 2.13
C PHE A 50 4.19 -0.54 1.24
N PRO A 51 5.09 -1.46 1.63
CA PRO A 51 6.25 -1.79 0.80
C PRO A 51 5.94 -2.42 -0.56
N LEU A 52 4.78 -3.08 -0.72
CA LEU A 52 4.37 -3.68 -1.99
C LEU A 52 3.93 -2.63 -3.01
N MET A 53 3.30 -1.55 -2.55
CA MET A 53 2.73 -0.51 -3.42
C MET A 53 3.76 0.04 -4.43
N PRO A 54 4.91 0.63 -4.03
CA PRO A 54 5.89 1.14 -4.99
C PRO A 54 6.48 0.05 -5.89
N ARG A 55 6.60 -1.18 -5.38
CA ARG A 55 7.17 -2.31 -6.13
C ARG A 55 6.29 -2.82 -7.25
N MET A 56 4.98 -2.64 -7.16
CA MET A 56 4.08 -2.91 -8.30
C MET A 56 4.35 -1.94 -9.46
N PHE A 57 4.61 -0.67 -9.18
CA PHE A 57 5.01 0.31 -10.20
C PHE A 57 6.40 0.02 -10.76
N MET A 58 7.36 -0.35 -9.90
CA MET A 58 8.70 -0.76 -10.38
C MET A 58 8.61 -1.95 -11.32
N ALA A 59 7.87 -3.00 -10.94
CA ALA A 59 7.73 -4.20 -11.74
C ALA A 59 7.14 -3.90 -13.13
N LEU A 60 6.16 -2.98 -13.19
CA LEU A 60 5.57 -2.55 -14.45
C LEU A 60 6.60 -1.86 -15.37
N GLU A 61 7.34 -0.87 -14.85
CA GLU A 61 8.24 -0.06 -15.66
C GLU A 61 9.60 -0.75 -15.94
N MET A 62 10.01 -1.67 -15.09
CA MET A 62 11.19 -2.52 -15.31
C MET A 62 10.87 -3.72 -16.21
N GLU A 63 9.59 -4.00 -16.48
CA GLU A 63 9.14 -5.23 -17.16
C GLU A 63 9.69 -6.49 -16.45
N ASP A 64 9.79 -6.43 -15.12
CA ASP A 64 10.36 -7.47 -14.28
C ASP A 64 9.49 -7.73 -13.04
N ARG A 65 9.19 -9.00 -12.79
CA ARG A 65 8.42 -9.43 -11.61
C ARG A 65 9.19 -9.35 -10.30
N TYR A 66 10.52 -9.26 -10.36
CA TYR A 66 11.41 -9.40 -9.20
C TYR A 66 11.05 -8.49 -8.03
N PRO A 67 10.78 -7.17 -8.21
CA PRO A 67 10.45 -6.28 -7.10
C PRO A 67 9.23 -6.74 -6.30
N VAL A 68 8.21 -7.28 -6.98
CA VAL A 68 7.00 -7.79 -6.34
C VAL A 68 7.26 -9.15 -5.69
N ALA A 69 7.95 -10.05 -6.37
CA ALA A 69 8.24 -11.38 -5.84
C ALA A 69 9.09 -11.29 -4.56
N GLU A 70 10.15 -10.48 -4.59
CA GLU A 70 11.05 -10.31 -3.44
C GLU A 70 10.33 -9.80 -2.19
N ILE A 71 9.51 -8.77 -2.31
CA ILE A 71 8.80 -8.22 -1.14
C ILE A 71 7.73 -9.18 -0.62
N LEU A 72 7.09 -9.95 -1.49
CA LEU A 72 6.13 -10.97 -1.06
C LEU A 72 6.80 -12.13 -0.32
N GLU A 73 8.01 -12.54 -0.72
CA GLU A 73 8.80 -13.54 0.00
C GLU A 73 9.21 -13.07 1.40
N GLN A 74 9.39 -11.77 1.60
CA GLN A 74 9.69 -11.15 2.89
C GLN A 74 8.43 -10.87 3.72
N THR A 75 7.24 -11.07 3.16
CA THR A 75 5.97 -10.74 3.83
C THR A 75 5.49 -11.92 4.68
N PRO A 76 5.37 -11.75 6.01
CA PRO A 76 4.81 -12.79 6.87
C PRO A 76 3.37 -13.12 6.48
N GLU A 77 2.98 -14.38 6.64
CA GLU A 77 1.59 -14.79 6.51
C GLU A 77 0.73 -14.07 7.56
N ALA A 78 -0.44 -13.58 7.14
CA ALA A 78 -1.39 -13.00 8.06
C ALA A 78 -2.03 -14.12 8.91
N PRO A 79 -2.21 -13.92 10.23
CA PRO A 79 -2.91 -14.88 11.09
C PRO A 79 -4.31 -15.20 10.58
N GLU A 80 -4.89 -16.30 11.04
CA GLU A 80 -6.25 -16.67 10.69
C GLU A 80 -7.24 -15.53 11.01
N GLY A 81 -8.13 -15.23 10.07
CA GLY A 81 -9.07 -14.11 10.19
C GLY A 81 -8.47 -12.73 9.91
N CYS A 82 -7.16 -12.62 9.70
CA CYS A 82 -6.48 -11.37 9.35
C CYS A 82 -6.07 -11.34 7.88
N ARG A 83 -5.87 -10.13 7.33
CA ARG A 83 -5.50 -9.95 5.92
C ARG A 83 -4.60 -8.72 5.73
N TRP A 84 -3.66 -8.81 4.80
CA TRP A 84 -2.99 -7.65 4.25
C TRP A 84 -3.94 -6.87 3.34
N ALA A 85 -3.97 -5.54 3.48
CA ALA A 85 -4.63 -4.64 2.54
C ALA A 85 -3.62 -4.17 1.49
N LEU A 86 -3.92 -4.42 0.24
CA LEU A 86 -3.08 -4.09 -0.90
C LEU A 86 -3.69 -2.91 -1.66
N PHE A 87 -2.87 -1.98 -2.13
CA PHE A 87 -3.36 -0.78 -2.79
C PHE A 87 -2.32 -0.23 -3.78
N LEU A 88 -2.79 0.46 -4.81
CA LEU A 88 -1.94 1.21 -5.75
C LEU A 88 -1.77 2.65 -5.30
N ARG A 89 -2.85 3.28 -4.87
CA ARG A 89 -2.88 4.65 -4.36
C ARG A 89 -3.79 4.73 -3.14
N ASN A 90 -3.57 5.76 -2.33
CA ASN A 90 -4.42 6.18 -1.22
C ASN A 90 -4.55 7.72 -1.21
N HIS A 91 -4.98 8.30 -0.10
CA HIS A 91 -5.14 9.74 0.07
C HIS A 91 -3.81 10.52 0.21
N ASP A 92 -2.72 9.83 0.50
CA ASP A 92 -1.37 10.39 0.61
C ASP A 92 -0.61 10.30 -0.71
N GLU A 93 0.65 10.73 -0.70
CA GLU A 93 1.57 10.54 -1.81
C GLU A 93 1.88 9.05 -2.07
N LEU A 94 2.41 8.73 -3.24
CA LEU A 94 3.11 7.46 -3.48
C LEU A 94 4.35 7.48 -2.60
N THR A 95 4.23 7.01 -1.37
CA THR A 95 5.34 7.07 -0.41
C THR A 95 6.47 6.13 -0.81
N LEU A 96 7.71 6.62 -0.69
CA LEU A 96 8.93 5.89 -1.00
C LEU A 96 9.84 5.77 0.24
N GLU A 97 9.23 5.63 1.41
CA GLU A 97 9.95 5.43 2.67
C GLU A 97 10.39 3.97 2.84
N MET A 98 9.55 3.01 2.45
CA MET A 98 9.80 1.57 2.58
C MET A 98 10.38 0.97 1.29
N VAL A 99 11.37 1.66 0.74
CA VAL A 99 12.18 1.23 -0.40
C VAL A 99 13.65 1.56 -0.12
N THR A 100 14.58 0.93 -0.84
CA THR A 100 15.99 1.30 -0.74
C THR A 100 16.26 2.67 -1.38
N ASP A 101 17.44 3.24 -1.15
CA ASP A 101 17.80 4.54 -1.75
C ASP A 101 17.91 4.42 -3.29
N GLU A 102 18.40 3.30 -3.80
CA GLU A 102 18.48 3.01 -5.24
C GLU A 102 17.10 2.86 -5.87
N GLU A 103 16.18 2.17 -5.20
CA GLU A 103 14.78 2.05 -5.64
C GLU A 103 14.09 3.41 -5.65
N ARG A 104 14.33 4.24 -4.61
CA ARG A 104 13.76 5.60 -4.52
C ARG A 104 14.27 6.48 -5.64
N ASP A 105 15.57 6.44 -5.92
CA ASP A 105 16.16 7.19 -7.02
C ASP A 105 15.63 6.75 -8.38
N TYR A 106 15.41 5.44 -8.55
CA TYR A 106 14.76 4.91 -9.74
C TYR A 106 13.33 5.45 -9.89
N MET A 107 12.53 5.36 -8.83
CA MET A 107 11.15 5.84 -8.81
C MET A 107 11.05 7.34 -9.11
N HIS A 108 11.93 8.14 -8.53
CA HIS A 108 11.96 9.58 -8.81
C HIS A 108 12.34 9.87 -10.26
N ARG A 109 13.32 9.19 -10.84
CA ARG A 109 13.70 9.37 -12.25
C ARG A 109 12.59 8.97 -13.22
N THR A 110 11.84 7.92 -12.87
CA THR A 110 10.80 7.35 -13.74
C THR A 110 9.48 8.11 -13.64
N PHE A 111 9.02 8.42 -12.42
CA PHE A 111 7.66 8.90 -12.17
C PHE A 111 7.55 10.38 -11.77
N LEU A 112 8.63 11.00 -11.28
CA LEU A 112 8.63 12.41 -10.88
C LEU A 112 8.92 13.32 -12.09
N THR A 113 8.00 13.35 -13.04
CA THR A 113 8.08 14.19 -14.26
C THR A 113 7.89 15.67 -13.99
N ASP A 114 7.18 16.03 -12.93
CA ASP A 114 6.98 17.41 -12.44
C ASP A 114 7.56 17.53 -11.03
N PRO A 115 8.61 18.33 -10.81
CA PRO A 115 9.20 18.52 -9.47
C PRO A 115 8.21 19.00 -8.40
N ARG A 116 7.12 19.69 -8.78
CA ARG A 116 6.08 20.13 -7.85
C ARG A 116 5.27 18.97 -7.26
N ALA A 117 5.29 17.82 -7.92
CA ALA A 117 4.65 16.62 -7.42
C ALA A 117 5.45 15.93 -6.30
N ARG A 118 6.70 16.37 -6.03
CA ARG A 118 7.47 15.83 -4.91
C ARG A 118 6.86 16.26 -3.58
N LEU A 119 6.52 15.31 -2.75
CA LEU A 119 6.02 15.53 -1.39
C LEU A 119 6.72 14.54 -0.46
N ASN A 120 7.36 15.04 0.59
CA ASN A 120 8.21 14.23 1.48
C ASN A 120 9.25 13.41 0.66
N LEU A 121 9.29 12.10 0.85
CA LEU A 121 10.11 11.18 0.05
C LEU A 121 9.35 10.61 -1.15
N GLY A 122 8.09 10.96 -1.35
CA GLY A 122 7.21 10.36 -2.36
C GLY A 122 6.75 11.30 -3.47
N ILE A 123 5.73 10.86 -4.20
CA ILE A 123 5.20 11.53 -5.38
C ILE A 123 3.69 11.71 -5.23
N ARG A 124 3.23 12.97 -5.16
CA ARG A 124 1.82 13.32 -5.05
C ARG A 124 1.16 13.36 -6.42
N ARG A 125 0.77 12.20 -6.91
CA ARG A 125 0.00 12.04 -8.15
C ARG A 125 -1.02 10.93 -8.03
N ARG A 126 -2.13 11.04 -8.74
CA ARG A 126 -3.11 9.97 -8.85
C ARG A 126 -2.61 8.85 -9.79
N LEU A 127 -3.28 7.70 -9.75
CA LEU A 127 -2.88 6.50 -10.50
C LEU A 127 -2.73 6.76 -12.00
N ALA A 128 -3.76 7.26 -12.65
CA ALA A 128 -3.74 7.45 -14.10
C ALA A 128 -2.68 8.47 -14.56
N PRO A 129 -2.58 9.69 -13.97
CA PRO A 129 -1.51 10.63 -14.31
C PRO A 129 -0.10 10.10 -14.02
N LEU A 130 0.07 9.30 -12.96
CA LEU A 130 1.36 8.69 -12.62
C LEU A 130 1.85 7.74 -13.73
N LEU A 131 0.92 7.08 -14.40
CA LEU A 131 1.15 6.15 -15.51
C LEU A 131 0.98 6.83 -16.90
N GLY A 132 1.09 8.18 -16.97
CA GLY A 132 0.95 8.91 -18.23
C GLY A 132 -0.44 8.83 -18.88
N ASN A 133 -1.47 8.47 -18.12
CA ASN A 133 -2.82 8.17 -18.57
C ASN A 133 -2.90 6.99 -19.58
N GLU A 134 -1.91 6.12 -19.56
CA GLU A 134 -1.90 4.91 -20.39
C GLU A 134 -2.86 3.86 -19.82
N ARG A 135 -4.02 3.72 -20.45
CA ARG A 135 -5.07 2.82 -19.99
C ARG A 135 -4.58 1.37 -19.77
N ALA A 136 -3.75 0.85 -20.69
CA ALA A 136 -3.24 -0.51 -20.59
C ALA A 136 -2.39 -0.72 -19.33
N LYS A 137 -1.57 0.26 -18.93
CA LYS A 137 -0.78 0.23 -17.69
C LYS A 137 -1.68 0.27 -16.46
N VAL A 138 -2.69 1.13 -16.46
CA VAL A 138 -3.68 1.23 -15.36
C VAL A 138 -4.43 -0.09 -15.19
N GLU A 139 -4.92 -0.67 -16.29
CA GLU A 139 -5.61 -1.97 -16.27
C GLU A 139 -4.69 -3.08 -15.76
N LEU A 140 -3.45 -3.15 -16.26
CA LEU A 140 -2.48 -4.17 -15.84
C LEU A 140 -2.19 -4.11 -14.34
N LEU A 141 -1.95 -2.90 -13.77
CA LEU A 141 -1.72 -2.77 -12.33
C LEU A 141 -2.97 -3.14 -11.51
N ASN A 142 -4.17 -2.80 -11.97
CA ASN A 142 -5.40 -3.24 -11.31
C ASN A 142 -5.58 -4.75 -11.36
N VAL A 143 -5.28 -5.40 -12.48
CA VAL A 143 -5.29 -6.87 -12.59
C VAL A 143 -4.29 -7.49 -11.63
N LEU A 144 -3.08 -6.94 -11.57
CA LEU A 144 -2.06 -7.38 -10.61
C LEU A 144 -2.56 -7.24 -9.17
N LEU A 145 -3.06 -6.06 -8.79
CA LEU A 145 -3.62 -5.79 -7.46
C LEU A 145 -4.70 -6.81 -7.06
N MET A 146 -5.62 -7.12 -7.98
CA MET A 146 -6.73 -8.06 -7.75
C MET A 146 -6.28 -9.52 -7.72
N SER A 147 -5.10 -9.84 -8.23
CA SER A 147 -4.58 -11.20 -8.33
C SER A 147 -3.69 -11.60 -7.15
N LEU A 148 -3.19 -10.63 -6.40
CA LEU A 148 -2.30 -10.87 -5.27
C LEU A 148 -3.06 -11.31 -4.00
N PRO A 149 -2.43 -12.09 -3.11
CA PRO A 149 -3.07 -12.55 -1.88
C PRO A 149 -3.25 -11.39 -0.89
N GLY A 150 -4.50 -10.98 -0.65
CA GLY A 150 -4.85 -9.89 0.26
C GLY A 150 -6.22 -9.30 -0.04
N VAL A 151 -6.53 -8.18 0.59
CA VAL A 151 -7.73 -7.38 0.32
C VAL A 151 -7.34 -6.21 -0.58
N PRO A 152 -7.79 -6.17 -1.83
CA PRO A 152 -7.52 -5.04 -2.71
C PRO A 152 -8.31 -3.81 -2.23
N VAL A 153 -7.60 -2.68 -2.13
CA VAL A 153 -8.17 -1.38 -1.78
C VAL A 153 -8.00 -0.45 -2.98
N ILE A 154 -9.11 0.04 -3.50
CA ILE A 154 -9.14 0.99 -4.62
C ILE A 154 -9.37 2.40 -4.05
N TYR A 155 -8.48 3.32 -4.37
CA TYR A 155 -8.68 4.72 -4.01
C TYR A 155 -9.73 5.32 -4.94
N TYR A 156 -10.72 6.02 -4.36
CA TYR A 156 -11.86 6.56 -5.12
C TYR A 156 -11.40 7.39 -6.32
N GLY A 157 -12.07 7.22 -7.44
CA GLY A 157 -11.75 7.90 -8.70
C GLY A 157 -10.69 7.21 -9.56
N ASP A 158 -9.91 6.26 -9.02
CA ASP A 158 -8.94 5.51 -9.82
C ASP A 158 -9.66 4.58 -10.80
N GLU A 159 -10.84 4.09 -10.45
CA GLU A 159 -11.73 3.29 -11.29
C GLU A 159 -12.24 4.01 -12.55
N ILE A 160 -12.24 5.35 -12.53
CA ILE A 160 -12.61 6.19 -13.69
C ILE A 160 -11.43 6.97 -14.28
N GLY A 161 -10.20 6.67 -13.84
CA GLY A 161 -9.00 7.36 -14.30
C GLY A 161 -8.95 8.84 -13.91
N MET A 162 -9.42 9.19 -12.70
CA MET A 162 -9.45 10.59 -12.23
C MET A 162 -8.05 11.21 -12.27
N GLY A 163 -7.97 12.43 -12.81
CA GLY A 163 -6.74 13.21 -12.90
C GLY A 163 -6.36 13.92 -11.60
N ASP A 164 -5.16 14.51 -11.61
CA ASP A 164 -4.69 15.35 -10.49
C ASP A 164 -5.44 16.69 -10.45
N ASN A 165 -5.66 17.20 -9.24
CA ASN A 165 -6.06 18.58 -9.05
C ASN A 165 -4.82 19.44 -8.74
N HIS A 166 -4.41 20.26 -9.69
CA HIS A 166 -3.22 21.11 -9.56
C HIS A 166 -3.47 22.44 -8.83
N TYR A 167 -4.72 22.71 -8.45
CA TYR A 167 -5.12 23.97 -7.82
C TYR A 167 -5.32 23.89 -6.30
N LEU A 168 -5.04 22.73 -5.69
CA LEU A 168 -5.13 22.51 -4.24
C LEU A 168 -3.75 22.32 -3.62
#